data_6fb29928c052490000e06fe33661f494
#
_entry.id   6fb29928c052490000e06fe33661f494
#
_cell.length_a   1.000
_cell.length_b   1.000
_cell.length_c   1.000
_cell.angle_alpha   90.00
_cell.angle_beta   90.00
_cell.angle_gamma   90.00
#
_symmetry.space_group_name_H-M   'P 1'
#
loop_
_entity.id
_entity.type
_entity.pdbx_description
1 polymer ?
#
loop_
_entity_poly.entity_id
_entity_poly.type
_entity_poly.pdbx_seq_one_letter_code
_entity_poly.pdbx_strand_id
1 'polypeptide(L)'
;MTVMMLPSDANPKGNVFGGVLLKHVDLVAGIVAKRHARNTNCVTASVDRVTFLKPVYVGNALILSARLNYVHKSSMEVEVTIEAENLDDGTRVHTGTAFVTVVALDKHGRPTEVPRLVSKTADDNKRFKEGVSRMQSRLKEAGRI
;
A
#
# COMPACT_ATOMS: atom_id res chain seq x y z
N MET A 1 2.58 8.45 -6.67
CA MET A 1 1.79 9.62 -6.17
C MET A 1 2.71 10.51 -5.36
N THR A 2 2.67 11.80 -5.59
CA THR A 2 3.45 12.79 -4.85
C THR A 2 2.52 13.81 -4.23
N VAL A 3 2.66 14.03 -2.92
CA VAL A 3 1.78 14.93 -2.16
C VAL A 3 2.62 15.80 -1.25
N MET A 4 2.38 17.10 -1.27
CA MET A 4 3.03 18.01 -0.34
C MET A 4 2.39 17.91 1.05
N MET A 5 3.21 17.80 2.08
CA MET A 5 2.74 17.80 3.46
C MET A 5 2.50 19.24 3.94
N LEU A 6 1.27 19.47 4.36
CA LEU A 6 0.78 20.79 4.76
C LEU A 6 0.81 20.98 6.28
N PRO A 7 0.76 22.23 6.79
CA PRO A 7 0.64 22.47 8.24
C PRO A 7 -0.52 21.74 8.89
N SER A 8 -1.64 21.54 8.18
CA SER A 8 -2.80 20.78 8.67
C SER A 8 -2.52 19.27 8.84
N ASP A 9 -1.43 18.78 8.27
CA ASP A 9 -1.02 17.36 8.40
C ASP A 9 -0.13 17.12 9.62
N ALA A 10 0.28 18.18 10.31
CA ALA A 10 1.25 18.10 11.40
C ALA A 10 0.61 17.77 12.74
N ASN A 11 1.32 16.97 13.55
CA ASN A 11 1.04 16.84 14.97
C ASN A 11 1.57 18.07 15.74
N PRO A 12 1.27 18.20 17.06
CA PRO A 12 1.71 19.36 17.83
C PRO A 12 3.23 19.58 17.87
N LYS A 13 4.02 18.56 17.59
CA LYS A 13 5.50 18.65 17.57
C LYS A 13 6.08 18.97 16.19
N GLY A 14 5.25 19.20 15.18
CA GLY A 14 5.67 19.57 13.84
C GLY A 14 5.95 18.42 12.87
N ASN A 15 5.86 17.19 13.32
CA ASN A 15 5.94 16.02 12.45
C ASN A 15 4.58 15.72 11.83
N VAL A 16 4.57 15.11 10.65
CA VAL A 16 3.33 14.65 10.02
C VAL A 16 2.75 13.48 10.80
N PHE A 17 1.44 13.50 11.01
CA PHE A 17 0.73 12.38 11.65
C PHE A 17 0.92 11.08 10.88
N GLY A 18 1.16 9.99 11.60
CA GLY A 18 1.18 8.65 11.00
C GLY A 18 -0.12 8.30 10.28
N GLY A 19 -1.25 8.76 10.79
CA GLY A 19 -2.55 8.59 10.14
C GLY A 19 -2.65 9.25 8.78
N VAL A 20 -1.99 10.38 8.57
CA VAL A 20 -1.91 11.04 7.25
C VAL A 20 -1.14 10.17 6.27
N LEU A 21 -0.02 9.60 6.69
CA LEU A 21 0.77 8.68 5.88
C LEU A 21 -0.05 7.44 5.49
N LEU A 22 -0.76 6.86 6.46
CA LEU A 22 -1.63 5.70 6.23
C LEU A 22 -2.78 6.01 5.29
N LYS A 23 -3.37 7.20 5.38
CA LYS A 23 -4.40 7.66 4.44
C LYS A 23 -3.89 7.63 3.00
N HIS A 24 -2.71 8.14 2.75
CA HIS A 24 -2.12 8.16 1.41
C HIS A 24 -1.70 6.77 0.95
N VAL A 25 -1.22 5.92 1.85
CA VAL A 25 -0.96 4.51 1.56
C VAL A 25 -2.24 3.82 1.08
N ASP A 26 -3.33 4.00 1.79
CA ASP A 26 -4.62 3.40 1.45
C ASP A 26 -5.13 3.90 0.09
N LEU A 27 -5.04 5.20 -0.16
CA LEU A 27 -5.46 5.79 -1.43
C LEU A 27 -4.69 5.23 -2.62
N VAL A 28 -3.36 5.19 -2.55
CA VAL A 28 -2.54 4.72 -3.67
C VAL A 28 -2.72 3.22 -3.89
N ALA A 29 -2.85 2.44 -2.83
CA ALA A 29 -3.11 1.00 -2.92
C ALA A 29 -4.45 0.74 -3.62
N GLY A 30 -5.48 1.51 -3.27
CA GLY A 30 -6.79 1.42 -3.92
C GLY A 30 -6.74 1.75 -5.40
N ILE A 31 -5.96 2.75 -5.80
CA ILE A 31 -5.79 3.11 -7.21
C ILE A 31 -5.17 1.94 -7.99
N VAL A 32 -4.08 1.36 -7.48
CA VAL A 32 -3.38 0.26 -8.13
C VAL A 32 -4.28 -0.97 -8.26
N ALA A 33 -4.96 -1.34 -7.17
CA ALA A 33 -5.87 -2.48 -7.15
C ALA A 33 -7.04 -2.29 -8.13
N LYS A 34 -7.66 -1.11 -8.12
CA LYS A 34 -8.79 -0.81 -8.98
C LYS A 34 -8.42 -0.78 -10.47
N ARG A 35 -7.23 -0.29 -10.80
CA ARG A 35 -6.72 -0.33 -12.17
C ARG A 35 -6.57 -1.76 -12.68
N HIS A 36 -6.13 -2.68 -11.81
CA HIS A 36 -5.97 -4.09 -12.17
C HIS A 36 -7.32 -4.80 -12.25
N ALA A 37 -8.16 -4.63 -11.24
CA ALA A 37 -9.42 -5.37 -11.11
C ALA A 37 -10.52 -4.91 -12.09
N ARG A 38 -10.51 -3.65 -12.50
CA ARG A 38 -11.52 -3.08 -13.40
C ARG A 38 -12.97 -3.41 -12.98
N ASN A 39 -13.91 -2.54 -13.25
CA ASN A 39 -15.36 -2.78 -13.09
C ASN A 39 -15.80 -3.45 -11.78
N THR A 40 -14.99 -3.33 -10.73
CA THR A 40 -15.29 -3.88 -9.40
C THR A 40 -15.18 -2.79 -8.36
N ASN A 41 -15.78 -3.02 -7.20
CA ASN A 41 -15.55 -2.20 -6.04
C ASN A 41 -14.41 -2.82 -5.23
N CYS A 42 -13.36 -2.07 -4.97
CA CYS A 42 -12.21 -2.55 -4.21
C CYS A 42 -12.22 -1.96 -2.81
N VAL A 43 -12.09 -2.82 -1.80
CA VAL A 43 -12.05 -2.42 -0.40
C VAL A 43 -10.77 -2.91 0.26
N THR A 44 -10.23 -2.10 1.15
CA THR A 44 -9.06 -2.48 1.95
C THR A 44 -9.47 -3.46 3.03
N ALA A 45 -8.85 -4.63 3.04
CA ALA A 45 -9.11 -5.66 4.03
C ALA A 45 -8.11 -5.64 5.18
N SER A 46 -6.84 -5.36 4.91
CA SER A 46 -5.80 -5.27 5.93
C SER A 46 -4.63 -4.43 5.44
N VAL A 47 -3.91 -3.87 6.41
CA VAL A 47 -2.61 -3.22 6.18
C VAL A 47 -1.62 -3.92 7.08
N ASP A 48 -0.64 -4.59 6.48
CA ASP A 48 0.33 -5.36 7.23
C ASP A 48 1.61 -4.56 7.46
N ARG A 49 2.02 -4.59 8.70
CA ARG A 49 3.35 -4.25 9.20
C ARG A 49 3.93 -2.93 8.65
N VAL A 50 3.24 -1.83 8.96
CA VAL A 50 3.77 -0.49 8.65
C VAL A 50 4.72 -0.07 9.76
N THR A 51 5.98 0.20 9.38
CA THR A 51 6.97 0.77 10.30
C THR A 51 7.44 2.09 9.73
N PHE A 52 7.35 3.15 10.54
CA PHE A 52 7.86 4.46 10.17
C PHE A 52 9.30 4.60 10.65
N LEU A 53 10.23 4.50 9.72
CA LEU A 53 11.68 4.49 10.02
C LEU A 53 12.25 5.89 10.21
N LYS A 54 11.65 6.88 9.58
CA LYS A 54 12.09 8.28 9.61
C LYS A 54 10.87 9.20 9.68
N PRO A 55 11.00 10.33 10.39
CA PRO A 55 9.91 11.31 10.45
C PRO A 55 9.72 12.02 9.11
N VAL A 56 8.49 12.46 8.89
CA VAL A 56 8.12 13.30 7.76
C VAL A 56 7.73 14.67 8.30
N TYR A 57 8.20 15.73 7.67
CA TYR A 57 7.96 17.09 8.13
C TYR A 57 7.06 17.87 7.17
N VAL A 58 6.40 18.89 7.71
CA VAL A 58 5.66 19.86 6.90
C VAL A 58 6.60 20.47 5.87
N GLY A 59 6.11 20.60 4.62
CA GLY A 59 6.90 21.08 3.49
C GLY A 59 7.65 20.00 2.73
N ASN A 60 7.77 18.79 3.29
CA ASN A 60 8.27 17.66 2.51
C ASN A 60 7.28 17.25 1.42
N ALA A 61 7.78 16.73 0.30
CA ALA A 61 6.97 16.00 -0.64
C ALA A 61 6.97 14.52 -0.24
N LEU A 62 5.79 13.99 0.01
CA LEU A 62 5.61 12.55 0.25
C LEU A 62 5.49 11.86 -1.09
N ILE A 63 6.38 10.90 -1.34
CA ILE A 63 6.40 10.14 -2.58
C ILE A 63 6.00 8.70 -2.27
N LEU A 64 4.89 8.26 -2.86
CA LEU A 64 4.39 6.91 -2.68
C LEU A 64 4.49 6.18 -4.02
N SER A 65 5.22 5.07 -4.00
CA SER A 65 5.36 4.16 -5.13
C SER A 65 4.67 2.85 -4.76
N ALA A 66 3.80 2.36 -5.63
CA ALA A 66 3.00 1.19 -5.33
C ALA A 66 2.99 0.21 -6.49
N ARG A 67 2.98 -1.08 -6.15
CA ARG A 67 2.90 -2.16 -7.14
C ARG A 67 2.14 -3.36 -6.58
N LEU A 68 1.52 -4.12 -7.47
CA LEU A 68 0.94 -5.41 -7.12
C LEU A 68 2.05 -6.45 -6.97
N ASN A 69 2.03 -7.17 -5.85
CA ASN A 69 2.93 -8.28 -5.60
C ASN A 69 2.29 -9.62 -5.97
N TYR A 70 1.02 -9.80 -5.62
CA TYR A 70 0.30 -11.01 -5.99
C TYR A 70 -1.20 -10.77 -6.03
N VAL A 71 -1.88 -11.68 -6.72
CA VAL A 71 -3.33 -11.77 -6.79
C VAL A 71 -3.74 -13.21 -6.49
N HIS A 72 -4.73 -13.39 -5.65
CA HIS A 72 -5.31 -14.70 -5.36
C HIS A 72 -6.84 -14.59 -5.36
N LYS A 73 -7.47 -15.14 -6.37
CA LYS A 73 -8.93 -15.06 -6.59
C LYS A 73 -9.41 -13.61 -6.57
N SER A 74 -9.97 -13.15 -5.45
CA SER A 74 -10.53 -11.81 -5.28
C SER A 74 -9.63 -10.86 -4.50
N SER A 75 -8.53 -11.35 -3.93
CA SER A 75 -7.62 -10.55 -3.11
C SER A 75 -6.35 -10.17 -3.87
N MET A 76 -5.85 -8.98 -3.58
CA MET A 76 -4.64 -8.42 -4.20
C MET A 76 -3.76 -7.85 -3.10
N GLU A 77 -2.46 -8.11 -3.17
CA GLU A 77 -1.51 -7.42 -2.30
C GLU A 77 -0.83 -6.31 -3.07
N VAL A 78 -0.91 -5.10 -2.54
CA VAL A 78 -0.21 -3.92 -3.05
C VAL A 78 0.89 -3.55 -2.06
N GLU A 79 2.13 -3.52 -2.55
CA GLU A 79 3.26 -3.00 -1.79
C GLU A 79 3.38 -1.51 -2.05
N VAL A 80 3.42 -0.72 -0.98
CA VAL A 80 3.57 0.73 -1.06
C VAL A 80 4.87 1.13 -0.38
N THR A 81 5.75 1.76 -1.13
CA THR A 81 6.99 2.35 -0.62
C THR A 81 6.77 3.84 -0.40
N ILE A 82 7.17 4.32 0.76
CA ILE A 82 6.99 5.70 1.18
C ILE A 82 8.35 6.38 1.31
N GLU A 83 8.53 7.47 0.59
CA GLU A 83 9.72 8.32 0.67
C GLU A 83 9.31 9.74 1.02
N ALA A 84 10.16 10.45 1.75
CA ALA A 84 10.03 11.88 2.00
C ALA A 84 11.13 12.63 1.26
N GLU A 85 10.76 13.62 0.45
CA GLU A 85 11.70 14.46 -0.27
C GLU A 85 11.76 15.83 0.38
N ASN A 86 12.96 16.27 0.72
CA ASN A 86 13.21 17.65 1.09
C ASN A 86 13.30 18.47 -0.20
N LEU A 87 12.35 19.36 -0.41
CA LEU A 87 12.28 20.14 -1.65
C LEU A 87 13.35 21.23 -1.76
N ASP A 88 14.01 21.59 -0.65
CA ASP A 88 15.07 22.60 -0.67
C ASP A 88 16.36 22.05 -1.27
N ASP A 89 16.70 20.82 -0.98
CA ASP A 89 17.96 20.19 -1.43
C ASP A 89 17.76 18.95 -2.32
N GLY A 90 16.52 18.48 -2.49
CA GLY A 90 16.19 17.33 -3.32
C GLY A 90 16.55 15.98 -2.71
N THR A 91 16.96 15.92 -1.45
CA THR A 91 17.27 14.64 -0.80
C THR A 91 16.00 13.84 -0.54
N ARG A 92 16.07 12.53 -0.75
CA ARG A 92 14.98 11.58 -0.49
C ARG A 92 15.39 10.61 0.59
N VAL A 93 14.47 10.36 1.50
CA VAL A 93 14.66 9.43 2.61
C VAL A 93 13.56 8.39 2.58
N HIS A 94 13.94 7.11 2.60
CA HIS A 94 12.99 6.02 2.75
C HIS A 94 12.36 6.09 4.14
N THR A 95 11.03 6.27 4.18
CA THR A 95 10.28 6.44 5.42
C THR A 95 9.63 5.15 5.88
N GLY A 96 9.18 4.33 4.95
CA GLY A 96 8.54 3.06 5.31
C GLY A 96 8.04 2.29 4.10
N THR A 97 7.60 1.06 4.38
CA THR A 97 6.95 0.20 3.41
C THR A 97 5.70 -0.40 4.04
N ALA A 98 4.63 -0.49 3.28
CA ALA A 98 3.38 -1.10 3.71
C ALA A 98 2.93 -2.15 2.70
N PHE A 99 2.30 -3.20 3.19
CA PHE A 99 1.67 -4.23 2.36
C PHE A 99 0.16 -4.18 2.62
N VAL A 100 -0.59 -3.78 1.60
CA VAL A 100 -2.04 -3.57 1.71
C VAL A 100 -2.77 -4.69 0.98
N THR A 101 -3.67 -5.37 1.67
CA THR A 101 -4.54 -6.35 1.05
C THR A 101 -5.85 -5.68 0.67
N VAL A 102 -6.17 -5.74 -0.60
CA VAL A 102 -7.39 -5.18 -1.18
C VAL A 102 -8.22 -6.31 -1.77
N VAL A 103 -9.52 -6.28 -1.49
CA VAL A 103 -10.45 -7.29 -2.00
C VAL A 103 -11.41 -6.65 -3.00
N ALA A 104 -11.59 -7.31 -4.13
CA ALA A 104 -12.55 -6.90 -5.15
C ALA A 104 -13.93 -7.46 -4.82
N LEU A 105 -14.94 -6.60 -4.83
CA LEU A 105 -16.32 -6.94 -4.58
C LEU A 105 -17.17 -6.73 -5.83
N ASP A 106 -18.17 -7.59 -6.03
CA ASP A 106 -19.15 -7.40 -7.08
C ASP A 106 -20.24 -6.37 -6.68
N LYS A 107 -21.21 -6.17 -7.55
CA LYS A 107 -22.31 -5.22 -7.29
C LYS A 107 -23.19 -5.57 -6.09
N HIS A 108 -23.10 -6.81 -5.60
CA HIS A 108 -23.82 -7.28 -4.41
C HIS A 108 -22.96 -7.27 -3.15
N GLY A 109 -21.74 -6.73 -3.23
CA GLY A 109 -20.81 -6.67 -2.10
C GLY A 109 -20.12 -8.00 -1.78
N ARG A 110 -20.11 -8.95 -2.70
CA ARG A 110 -19.46 -10.26 -2.52
C ARG A 110 -18.09 -10.28 -3.19
N PRO A 111 -17.10 -11.01 -2.63
CA PRO A 111 -15.82 -11.17 -3.30
C PRO A 111 -15.99 -11.70 -4.73
N THR A 112 -15.32 -11.05 -5.67
CA THR A 112 -15.35 -11.44 -7.08
C THR A 112 -13.93 -11.64 -7.61
N GLU A 113 -13.79 -12.60 -8.51
CA GLU A 113 -12.49 -12.95 -9.07
C GLU A 113 -11.94 -11.82 -9.94
N VAL A 114 -10.64 -11.58 -9.83
CA VAL A 114 -9.92 -10.57 -10.62
C VAL A 114 -8.94 -11.24 -11.58
N PRO A 115 -8.49 -10.53 -12.64
CA PRO A 115 -7.51 -11.08 -13.56
C PRO A 115 -6.22 -11.50 -12.83
N ARG A 116 -5.61 -12.58 -13.28
CA ARG A 116 -4.34 -13.04 -12.72
C ARG A 116 -3.23 -12.04 -12.98
N LEU A 117 -2.30 -11.96 -12.03
CA LEU A 117 -1.09 -11.19 -12.21
C LEU A 117 -0.07 -11.99 -13.01
N VAL A 118 0.48 -11.37 -14.06
CA VAL A 118 1.52 -12.00 -14.88
C VAL A 118 2.88 -11.59 -14.36
N SER A 119 3.66 -12.57 -13.90
CA SER A 119 5.05 -12.36 -13.49
C SER A 119 5.97 -12.46 -14.71
N LYS A 120 6.73 -11.40 -14.97
CA LYS A 120 7.62 -11.28 -16.15
C LYS A 120 9.09 -11.42 -15.81
N THR A 121 9.47 -11.20 -14.56
CA THR A 121 10.87 -11.19 -14.10
C THR A 121 11.07 -12.09 -12.89
N ALA A 122 12.33 -12.40 -12.58
CA ALA A 122 12.67 -13.12 -11.35
C ALA A 122 12.26 -12.33 -10.10
N ASP A 123 12.37 -11.01 -10.14
CA ASP A 123 11.94 -10.14 -9.04
C ASP A 123 10.42 -10.22 -8.85
N ASP A 124 9.63 -10.22 -9.91
CA ASP A 124 8.18 -10.40 -9.85
C ASP A 124 7.83 -11.73 -9.18
N ASN A 125 8.50 -12.82 -9.54
CA ASN A 125 8.29 -14.13 -8.95
C ASN A 125 8.63 -14.15 -7.45
N LYS A 126 9.72 -13.51 -7.07
CA LYS A 126 10.12 -13.38 -5.66
C LYS A 126 9.07 -12.63 -4.86
N ARG A 127 8.60 -11.49 -5.36
CA ARG A 127 7.57 -10.67 -4.71
C ARG A 127 6.25 -11.41 -4.59
N PHE A 128 5.89 -12.20 -5.59
CA PHE A 128 4.70 -13.05 -5.56
C PHE A 128 4.79 -14.08 -4.43
N LYS A 129 5.91 -14.80 -4.34
CA LYS A 129 6.12 -15.82 -3.29
C LYS A 129 6.12 -15.22 -1.89
N GLU A 130 6.77 -14.07 -1.72
CA GLU A 130 6.79 -13.36 -0.44
C GLU A 130 5.40 -12.88 -0.05
N GLY A 131 4.60 -12.39 -1.01
CA GLY A 131 3.22 -12.01 -0.80
C GLY A 131 2.34 -13.17 -0.37
N VAL A 132 2.49 -14.32 -1.00
CA VAL A 132 1.79 -15.55 -0.59
C VAL A 132 2.15 -15.94 0.83
N SER A 133 3.42 -15.85 1.20
CA SER A 133 3.90 -16.14 2.56
C SER A 133 3.23 -15.20 3.59
N ARG A 134 3.14 -13.90 3.30
CA ARG A 134 2.44 -12.95 4.17
C ARG A 134 0.95 -13.28 4.31
N MET A 135 0.31 -13.66 3.22
CA MET A 135 -1.10 -14.08 3.25
C MET A 135 -1.29 -15.29 4.16
N GLN A 136 -0.46 -16.32 4.03
CA GLN A 136 -0.53 -17.52 4.87
C GLN A 136 -0.34 -17.20 6.35
N SER A 137 0.63 -16.35 6.69
CA SER A 137 0.85 -15.91 8.06
C SER A 137 -0.38 -15.19 8.63
N ARG A 138 -0.96 -14.29 7.87
CA ARG A 138 -2.15 -13.54 8.26
C ARG A 138 -3.35 -14.46 8.50
N LEU A 139 -3.59 -15.42 7.60
CA LEU A 139 -4.68 -16.37 7.74
C LEU A 139 -4.49 -17.27 8.95
N LYS A 140 -3.26 -17.68 9.23
CA LYS A 140 -2.91 -18.47 10.40
C LYS A 140 -3.16 -17.69 11.69
N GLU A 141 -2.72 -16.43 11.75
CA GLU A 141 -2.96 -15.56 12.91
C GLU A 141 -4.45 -15.35 13.15
N ALA A 142 -5.25 -15.29 12.09
CA ALA A 142 -6.70 -15.16 12.18
C ALA A 142 -7.42 -16.49 12.50
N GLY A 143 -6.69 -17.60 12.66
CA GLY A 143 -7.26 -18.91 12.91
C GLY A 143 -8.02 -19.52 11.72
N ARG A 144 -7.70 -19.09 10.49
CA ARG A 144 -8.40 -19.51 9.26
C ARG A 144 -7.71 -20.65 8.52
N ILE A 145 -6.50 -20.98 8.92
CA ILE A 145 -5.74 -22.13 8.43
C ILE A 145 -4.88 -22.70 9.56
#